data_c804968f25d4e02f13e51a14525fa668
#
_entry.id   c804968f25d4e02f13e51a14525fa668
#
_cell.length_a   1.000
_cell.length_b   1.000
_cell.length_c   1.000
_cell.angle_alpha   90.00
_cell.angle_beta   90.00
_cell.angle_gamma   90.00
#
_symmetry.space_group_name_H-M   'P 1'
#
loop_
_entity.id
_entity.type
_entity.pdbx_description
1 polymer ?
#
loop_
_entity_poly.entity_id
_entity_poly.type
_entity_poly.pdbx_seq_one_letter_code
_entity_poly.pdbx_strand_id
1 'polypeptide(L)'
;IVGAGHRALLYSLYALQNPEKFKIVGVADPDPIRRRKTAEMHGFGEDMCFESAEALAERPRLADAVINGTMDTQHVKTAVPLLRRGYDMLLEKPFAVNEDEMWELQRVVGETGRRVMICHVLRYAPFYVAVKERLLAGEIGDIINIQATEHVSYHHLAVSFVRGKWGNEEKCGAPMLLAKCCHDMDLIMWLKSGVAPSAATFSSTRPRSPQVRASGAWWTAASRKTACTRPKSITSTIRTAGAFMCGTAWSIWKSPPLRTRSSR
;
A
#
# COMPACT_ATOMS: atom_id res chain seq x y z
N ILE A 1 -10.32 11.74 6.58
CA ILE A 1 -9.53 10.54 6.93
C ILE A 1 -10.50 9.40 7.17
N VAL A 2 -10.21 8.20 6.64
CA VAL A 2 -10.91 6.96 6.95
C VAL A 2 -9.90 5.95 7.49
N GLY A 3 -10.14 5.48 8.74
CA GLY A 3 -9.16 4.74 9.51
C GLY A 3 -8.08 5.66 10.10
N ALA A 4 -8.33 6.25 11.25
CA ALA A 4 -7.44 7.16 11.96
C ALA A 4 -6.30 6.41 12.69
N GLY A 5 -5.65 5.49 11.98
CA GLY A 5 -4.47 4.76 12.43
C GLY A 5 -3.20 5.61 12.31
N HIS A 6 -2.08 5.06 12.83
CA HIS A 6 -0.80 5.76 12.84
C HIS A 6 -0.39 6.29 11.45
N ARG A 7 -0.58 5.51 10.40
CA ARG A 7 -0.13 5.89 9.06
C ARG A 7 -0.97 7.04 8.47
N ALA A 8 -2.29 6.96 8.57
CA ALA A 8 -3.16 8.02 8.08
C ALA A 8 -2.94 9.35 8.83
N LEU A 9 -2.72 9.28 10.15
CA LEU A 9 -2.38 10.46 10.95
C LEU A 9 -1.03 11.05 10.55
N LEU A 10 -0.03 10.21 10.24
CA LEU A 10 1.27 10.69 9.76
C LEU A 10 1.12 11.50 8.44
N TYR A 11 0.30 11.03 7.50
CA TYR A 11 0.02 11.78 6.27
C TYR A 11 -0.73 13.09 6.54
N SER A 12 -1.63 13.08 7.52
CA SER A 12 -2.42 14.26 7.88
C SER A 12 -1.59 15.41 8.47
N LEU A 13 -0.38 15.12 8.99
CA LEU A 13 0.54 16.16 9.48
C LEU A 13 0.92 17.18 8.39
N TYR A 14 0.87 16.76 7.12
CA TYR A 14 1.09 17.68 6.00
C TYR A 14 0.11 18.85 6.01
N ALA A 15 -1.14 18.62 6.43
CA ALA A 15 -2.16 19.65 6.54
C ALA A 15 -1.81 20.70 7.61
N LEU A 16 -1.18 20.30 8.70
CA LEU A 16 -0.73 21.22 9.77
C LEU A 16 0.48 22.05 9.34
N GLN A 17 1.32 21.48 8.47
CA GLN A 17 2.51 22.15 7.95
C GLN A 17 2.22 23.05 6.75
N ASN A 18 1.13 22.78 6.00
CA ASN A 18 0.77 23.48 4.78
C ASN A 18 -0.75 23.75 4.76
N PRO A 19 -1.28 24.52 5.70
CA PRO A 19 -2.73 24.73 5.87
C PRO A 19 -3.38 25.46 4.68
N GLU A 20 -2.59 26.18 3.91
CA GLU A 20 -3.03 26.87 2.69
C GLU A 20 -3.23 25.92 1.49
N LYS A 21 -2.65 24.72 1.53
CA LYS A 21 -2.71 23.72 0.43
C LYS A 21 -3.62 22.55 0.74
N PHE A 22 -3.71 22.18 2.03
CA PHE A 22 -4.38 20.96 2.43
C PHE A 22 -5.03 21.10 3.81
N LYS A 23 -6.28 20.69 3.93
CA LYS A 23 -7.04 20.74 5.19
C LYS A 23 -7.72 19.41 5.44
N ILE A 24 -7.59 18.89 6.65
CA ILE A 24 -8.41 17.77 7.13
C ILE A 24 -9.71 18.35 7.70
N VAL A 25 -10.84 17.88 7.18
CA VAL A 25 -12.17 18.42 7.54
C VAL A 25 -13.05 17.39 8.23
N GLY A 26 -12.63 16.13 8.32
CA GLY A 26 -13.43 15.11 8.99
C GLY A 26 -12.69 13.78 9.12
N VAL A 27 -13.25 12.89 9.93
CA VAL A 27 -12.68 11.58 10.23
C VAL A 27 -13.76 10.52 10.35
N ALA A 28 -13.48 9.33 9.81
CA ALA A 28 -14.26 8.11 10.00
C ALA A 28 -13.37 7.02 10.61
N ASP A 29 -13.71 6.56 11.81
CA ASP A 29 -13.01 5.47 12.50
C ASP A 29 -13.98 4.87 13.53
N PRO A 30 -14.06 3.54 13.73
CA PRO A 30 -14.93 2.95 14.75
C PRO A 30 -14.54 3.34 16.18
N ASP A 31 -13.28 3.68 16.43
CA ASP A 31 -12.79 4.08 17.76
C ASP A 31 -13.11 5.57 18.05
N PRO A 32 -14.01 5.87 19.03
CA PRO A 32 -14.37 7.25 19.37
C PRO A 32 -13.18 8.07 19.90
N ILE A 33 -12.20 7.43 20.53
CA ILE A 33 -11.01 8.12 21.04
C ILE A 33 -10.16 8.63 19.87
N ARG A 34 -10.02 7.81 18.83
CA ARG A 34 -9.27 8.21 17.62
C ARG A 34 -9.99 9.33 16.88
N ARG A 35 -11.31 9.26 16.74
CA ARG A 35 -12.11 10.34 16.13
C ARG A 35 -11.89 11.65 16.87
N ARG A 36 -12.08 11.67 18.20
CA ARG A 36 -11.90 12.87 19.02
C ARG A 36 -10.49 13.44 18.89
N LYS A 37 -9.45 12.62 19.05
CA LYS A 37 -8.06 13.08 18.93
C LYS A 37 -7.75 13.66 17.54
N THR A 38 -8.33 13.09 16.49
CA THR A 38 -8.15 13.60 15.14
C THR A 38 -8.86 14.93 14.94
N ALA A 39 -10.08 15.07 15.47
CA ALA A 39 -10.85 16.30 15.45
C ALA A 39 -10.13 17.43 16.21
N GLU A 40 -9.65 17.15 17.41
CA GLU A 40 -8.84 18.08 18.20
C GLU A 40 -7.56 18.51 17.46
N MET A 41 -6.85 17.55 16.86
CA MET A 41 -5.60 17.81 16.11
C MET A 41 -5.81 18.75 14.92
N HIS A 42 -6.92 18.63 14.23
CA HIS A 42 -7.20 19.34 12.98
C HIS A 42 -8.25 20.45 13.09
N GLY A 43 -8.84 20.65 14.28
CA GLY A 43 -9.75 21.76 14.59
C GLY A 43 -11.11 21.69 13.90
N PHE A 44 -11.72 20.52 13.79
CA PHE A 44 -13.10 20.37 13.29
C PHE A 44 -14.02 19.79 14.38
N GLY A 45 -15.33 20.01 14.21
CA GLY A 45 -16.34 19.64 15.18
C GLY A 45 -16.71 18.14 15.18
N GLU A 46 -17.49 17.72 16.18
CA GLU A 46 -17.96 16.35 16.33
C GLU A 46 -18.92 15.92 15.21
N ASP A 47 -19.62 16.87 14.61
CA ASP A 47 -20.47 16.71 13.43
C ASP A 47 -19.72 16.19 12.18
N MET A 48 -18.40 16.33 12.18
CA MET A 48 -17.47 15.82 11.14
C MET A 48 -16.77 14.52 11.55
N CYS A 49 -17.25 13.86 12.62
CA CYS A 49 -16.77 12.58 13.13
C CYS A 49 -17.76 11.46 12.79
N PHE A 50 -17.33 10.46 12.05
CA PHE A 50 -18.17 9.35 11.58
C PHE A 50 -17.68 8.03 12.14
N GLU A 51 -18.60 7.09 12.42
CA GLU A 51 -18.24 5.79 12.97
C GLU A 51 -17.65 4.84 11.92
N SER A 52 -17.99 5.03 10.65
CA SER A 52 -17.53 4.17 9.56
C SER A 52 -17.41 4.93 8.23
N ALA A 53 -16.78 4.30 7.24
CA ALA A 53 -16.70 4.80 5.88
C ALA A 53 -18.09 4.90 5.22
N GLU A 54 -18.97 3.98 5.54
CA GLU A 54 -20.34 3.94 5.05
C GLU A 54 -21.13 5.15 5.59
N ALA A 55 -21.04 5.42 6.90
CA ALA A 55 -21.69 6.59 7.51
C ALA A 55 -21.19 7.91 6.90
N LEU A 56 -19.90 8.00 6.56
CA LEU A 56 -19.36 9.12 5.81
C LEU A 56 -19.93 9.18 4.37
N ALA A 57 -20.06 8.04 3.70
CA ALA A 57 -20.55 7.97 2.32
C ALA A 57 -22.06 8.31 2.21
N GLU A 58 -22.84 8.17 3.27
CA GLU A 58 -24.25 8.58 3.33
C GLU A 58 -24.41 10.10 3.31
N ARG A 59 -23.40 10.85 3.76
CA ARG A 59 -23.42 12.31 3.74
C ARG A 59 -23.19 12.88 2.34
N PRO A 60 -23.62 14.10 2.06
CA PRO A 60 -23.15 14.86 0.91
C PRO A 60 -21.62 14.91 0.91
N ARG A 61 -21.00 14.98 -0.28
CA ARG A 61 -19.54 15.05 -0.38
C ARG A 61 -18.99 16.26 0.40
N LEU A 62 -18.13 15.99 1.40
CA LEU A 62 -17.61 16.98 2.35
C LEU A 62 -16.22 17.49 1.99
N ALA A 63 -15.49 16.78 1.13
CA ALA A 63 -14.12 17.10 0.75
C ALA A 63 -13.82 16.64 -0.68
N ASP A 64 -12.66 17.01 -1.21
CA ASP A 64 -12.23 16.62 -2.55
C ASP A 64 -11.71 15.18 -2.57
N ALA A 65 -11.03 14.78 -1.51
CA ALA A 65 -10.38 13.47 -1.42
C ALA A 65 -10.46 12.88 -0.02
N VAL A 66 -10.16 11.57 0.06
CA VAL A 66 -10.09 10.80 1.31
C VAL A 66 -8.72 10.14 1.43
N ILE A 67 -8.13 10.21 2.62
CA ILE A 67 -7.00 9.36 3.02
C ILE A 67 -7.59 8.08 3.62
N ASN A 68 -7.45 6.95 2.93
CA ASN A 68 -7.90 5.66 3.41
C ASN A 68 -6.72 4.87 3.99
N GLY A 69 -6.64 4.83 5.32
CA GLY A 69 -5.63 4.11 6.10
C GLY A 69 -6.23 3.05 7.01
N THR A 70 -7.27 2.37 6.54
CA THR A 70 -7.92 1.25 7.25
C THR A 70 -6.98 0.03 7.32
N MET A 71 -7.49 -1.10 7.76
CA MET A 71 -6.75 -2.37 7.71
C MET A 71 -6.76 -2.95 6.28
N ASP A 72 -5.75 -3.71 5.97
CA ASP A 72 -5.50 -4.29 4.65
C ASP A 72 -6.76 -4.95 4.05
N THR A 73 -7.49 -5.75 4.84
CA THR A 73 -8.77 -6.39 4.44
C THR A 73 -9.96 -5.43 4.31
N GLN A 74 -9.82 -4.19 4.71
CA GLN A 74 -10.89 -3.19 4.67
C GLN A 74 -10.68 -2.15 3.55
N HIS A 75 -9.54 -2.14 2.90
CA HIS A 75 -9.17 -1.11 1.93
C HIS A 75 -10.21 -0.96 0.82
N VAL A 76 -10.54 -2.04 0.11
CA VAL A 76 -11.49 -1.98 -1.00
C VAL A 76 -12.91 -1.78 -0.50
N LYS A 77 -13.31 -2.49 0.55
CA LYS A 77 -14.63 -2.36 1.15
C LYS A 77 -14.96 -0.92 1.55
N THR A 78 -14.01 -0.21 2.14
CA THR A 78 -14.19 1.19 2.54
C THR A 78 -13.98 2.17 1.39
N ALA A 79 -13.18 1.80 0.38
CA ALA A 79 -12.93 2.65 -0.79
C ALA A 79 -14.14 2.76 -1.71
N VAL A 80 -14.81 1.64 -2.00
CA VAL A 80 -15.89 1.56 -3.00
C VAL A 80 -17.03 2.56 -2.74
N PRO A 81 -17.64 2.63 -1.55
CA PRO A 81 -18.73 3.59 -1.30
C PRO A 81 -18.28 5.04 -1.43
N LEU A 82 -17.05 5.35 -1.02
CA LEU A 82 -16.51 6.71 -1.09
C LEU A 82 -16.16 7.14 -2.52
N LEU A 83 -15.61 6.25 -3.34
CA LEU A 83 -15.37 6.52 -4.76
C LEU A 83 -16.69 6.77 -5.50
N ARG A 84 -17.73 5.98 -5.22
CA ARG A 84 -19.09 6.18 -5.77
C ARG A 84 -19.70 7.50 -5.28
N ARG A 85 -19.34 7.96 -4.09
CA ARG A 85 -19.75 9.28 -3.58
C ARG A 85 -19.01 10.44 -4.24
N GLY A 86 -17.97 10.17 -5.02
CA GLY A 86 -17.24 11.15 -5.81
C GLY A 86 -15.95 11.66 -5.17
N TYR A 87 -15.44 11.00 -4.13
CA TYR A 87 -14.14 11.33 -3.56
C TYR A 87 -13.00 10.79 -4.42
N ASP A 88 -11.95 11.58 -4.62
CA ASP A 88 -10.64 11.05 -4.97
C ASP A 88 -10.01 10.39 -3.73
N MET A 89 -8.99 9.55 -3.88
CA MET A 89 -8.49 8.77 -2.74
C MET A 89 -6.98 8.62 -2.73
N LEU A 90 -6.39 8.80 -1.54
CA LEU A 90 -5.07 8.31 -1.17
C LEU A 90 -5.26 7.00 -0.39
N LEU A 91 -4.92 5.86 -0.99
CA LEU A 91 -5.19 4.53 -0.45
C LEU A 91 -3.91 3.87 0.04
N GLU A 92 -3.92 3.39 1.29
CA GLU A 92 -2.80 2.64 1.85
C GLU A 92 -2.58 1.31 1.12
N LYS A 93 -1.32 0.88 1.21
CA LYS A 93 -0.87 -0.39 0.64
C LYS A 93 -0.98 -1.53 1.69
N PRO A 94 -1.13 -2.78 1.26
CA PRO A 94 -1.48 -3.22 -0.08
C PRO A 94 -2.91 -2.79 -0.42
N PHE A 95 -3.16 -2.32 -1.62
CA PHE A 95 -4.47 -1.74 -1.98
C PHE A 95 -5.60 -2.77 -2.05
N ALA A 96 -5.27 -4.06 -2.16
CA ALA A 96 -6.18 -5.20 -2.13
C ALA A 96 -5.45 -6.41 -1.54
N VAL A 97 -6.17 -7.36 -0.96
CA VAL A 97 -5.60 -8.59 -0.37
C VAL A 97 -5.83 -9.83 -1.24
N ASN A 98 -6.68 -9.74 -2.25
CA ASN A 98 -6.96 -10.78 -3.22
C ASN A 98 -7.29 -10.20 -4.60
N GLU A 99 -7.44 -11.08 -5.59
CA GLU A 99 -7.68 -10.71 -6.98
C GLU A 99 -9.07 -10.10 -7.20
N ASP A 100 -10.09 -10.62 -6.54
CA ASP A 100 -11.46 -10.13 -6.66
C ASP A 100 -11.57 -8.68 -6.19
N GLU A 101 -10.99 -8.36 -5.04
CA GLU A 101 -10.92 -6.99 -4.52
C GLU A 101 -10.19 -6.05 -5.47
N MET A 102 -9.09 -6.50 -6.08
CA MET A 102 -8.37 -5.71 -7.06
C MET A 102 -9.22 -5.38 -8.27
N TRP A 103 -9.90 -6.37 -8.85
CA TRP A 103 -10.77 -6.17 -10.00
C TRP A 103 -11.98 -5.28 -9.64
N GLU A 104 -12.54 -5.44 -8.44
CA GLU A 104 -13.60 -4.58 -7.96
C GLU A 104 -13.16 -3.11 -7.88
N LEU A 105 -12.02 -2.85 -7.24
CA LEU A 105 -11.48 -1.49 -7.13
C LEU A 105 -11.23 -0.89 -8.51
N GLN A 106 -10.61 -1.64 -9.41
CA GLN A 106 -10.33 -1.17 -10.77
C GLN A 106 -11.62 -0.83 -11.54
N ARG A 107 -12.63 -1.69 -11.45
CA ARG A 107 -13.93 -1.48 -12.07
C ARG A 107 -14.58 -0.20 -11.54
N VAL A 108 -14.62 -0.01 -10.22
CA VAL A 108 -15.24 1.17 -9.60
C VAL A 108 -14.48 2.46 -9.94
N VAL A 109 -13.16 2.42 -9.99
CA VAL A 109 -12.35 3.56 -10.45
C VAL A 109 -12.68 3.92 -11.89
N GLY A 110 -12.82 2.92 -12.78
CA GLY A 110 -13.21 3.11 -14.17
C GLY A 110 -14.62 3.69 -14.31
N GLU A 111 -15.59 3.15 -13.55
CA GLU A 111 -16.99 3.61 -13.55
C GLU A 111 -17.16 5.04 -13.03
N THR A 112 -16.43 5.38 -11.98
CA THR A 112 -16.58 6.69 -11.30
C THR A 112 -15.70 7.79 -11.88
N GLY A 113 -14.64 7.41 -12.62
CA GLY A 113 -13.62 8.34 -13.11
C GLY A 113 -12.83 9.02 -11.97
N ARG A 114 -12.89 8.47 -10.75
CA ARG A 114 -12.15 9.04 -9.60
C ARG A 114 -10.70 8.61 -9.62
N ARG A 115 -9.85 9.45 -9.04
CA ARG A 115 -8.41 9.20 -8.93
C ARG A 115 -8.12 8.46 -7.65
N VAL A 116 -7.42 7.32 -7.75
CA VAL A 116 -6.90 6.58 -6.60
C VAL A 116 -5.39 6.57 -6.70
N MET A 117 -4.73 7.11 -5.68
CA MET A 117 -3.29 7.08 -5.52
C MET A 117 -2.93 6.07 -4.45
N ILE A 118 -2.17 5.05 -4.83
CA ILE A 118 -1.69 4.03 -3.87
C ILE A 118 -0.45 4.57 -3.15
N CYS A 119 -0.37 4.34 -1.83
CA CYS A 119 0.71 4.82 -0.97
C CYS A 119 2.03 4.05 -1.17
N HIS A 120 2.53 3.96 -2.39
CA HIS A 120 3.88 3.47 -2.70
C HIS A 120 4.92 4.56 -2.42
N VAL A 121 5.05 4.89 -1.13
CA VAL A 121 5.80 6.06 -0.64
C VAL A 121 7.30 6.04 -1.00
N LEU A 122 7.88 4.86 -1.26
CA LEU A 122 9.31 4.76 -1.59
C LEU A 122 9.66 5.41 -2.93
N ARG A 123 8.72 5.55 -3.86
CA ARG A 123 8.93 6.31 -5.11
C ARG A 123 9.28 7.77 -4.89
N TYR A 124 8.91 8.32 -3.72
CA TYR A 124 9.14 9.72 -3.34
C TYR A 124 10.32 9.89 -2.38
N ALA A 125 10.95 8.79 -1.96
CA ALA A 125 12.15 8.87 -1.14
C ALA A 125 13.33 9.40 -1.96
N PRO A 126 14.10 10.39 -1.46
CA PRO A 126 15.15 11.06 -2.22
C PRO A 126 16.17 10.09 -2.85
N PHE A 127 16.50 9.01 -2.15
CA PHE A 127 17.39 7.97 -2.67
C PHE A 127 16.85 7.33 -3.95
N TYR A 128 15.59 6.86 -3.95
CA TYR A 128 15.02 6.20 -5.13
C TYR A 128 14.73 7.17 -6.26
N VAL A 129 14.39 8.42 -5.94
CA VAL A 129 14.27 9.50 -6.94
C VAL A 129 15.61 9.70 -7.66
N ALA A 130 16.71 9.85 -6.90
CA ALA A 130 18.04 10.01 -7.47
C ALA A 130 18.46 8.80 -8.33
N VAL A 131 18.15 7.57 -7.89
CA VAL A 131 18.41 6.36 -8.70
C VAL A 131 17.62 6.43 -10.01
N LYS A 132 16.34 6.78 -9.96
CA LYS A 132 15.50 6.88 -11.16
C LYS A 132 16.00 7.94 -12.14
N GLU A 133 16.43 9.10 -11.65
CA GLU A 133 16.99 10.17 -12.46
C GLU A 133 18.24 9.73 -13.22
N ARG A 134 19.15 9.02 -12.56
CA ARG A 134 20.38 8.46 -13.19
C ARG A 134 20.07 7.40 -14.24
N LEU A 135 19.08 6.53 -13.97
CA LEU A 135 18.60 5.55 -14.94
C LEU A 135 18.01 6.23 -16.19
N LEU A 136 17.21 7.28 -16.00
CA LEU A 136 16.63 8.04 -17.10
C LEU A 136 17.69 8.84 -17.89
N ALA A 137 18.78 9.26 -17.23
CA ALA A 137 19.92 9.88 -17.87
C ALA A 137 20.79 8.90 -18.68
N GLY A 138 20.50 7.59 -18.59
CA GLY A 138 21.26 6.56 -19.32
C GLY A 138 22.65 6.25 -18.75
N GLU A 139 22.93 6.66 -17.49
CA GLU A 139 24.28 6.52 -16.89
C GLU A 139 24.79 5.07 -16.85
N ILE A 140 23.89 4.09 -16.80
CA ILE A 140 24.24 2.65 -16.84
C ILE A 140 23.77 1.94 -18.10
N GLY A 141 23.22 2.68 -19.08
CA GLY A 141 22.60 2.10 -20.27
C GLY A 141 21.32 1.34 -19.96
N ASP A 142 21.05 0.29 -20.74
CA ASP A 142 19.84 -0.53 -20.58
C ASP A 142 19.93 -1.46 -19.36
N ILE A 143 18.85 -1.57 -18.62
CA ILE A 143 18.73 -2.49 -17.49
C ILE A 143 18.53 -3.91 -18.03
N ILE A 144 19.55 -4.75 -17.88
CA ILE A 144 19.50 -6.17 -18.25
C ILE A 144 18.95 -7.04 -17.10
N ASN A 145 19.34 -6.73 -15.87
CA ASN A 145 18.92 -7.48 -14.68
C ASN A 145 18.77 -6.55 -13.47
N ILE A 146 17.82 -6.86 -12.59
CA ILE A 146 17.68 -6.22 -11.29
C ILE A 146 17.70 -7.30 -10.22
N GLN A 147 18.63 -7.18 -9.27
CA GLN A 147 18.64 -7.96 -8.04
C GLN A 147 18.26 -7.03 -6.89
N ALA A 148 17.13 -7.30 -6.24
CA ALA A 148 16.66 -6.55 -5.10
C ALA A 148 16.61 -7.44 -3.85
N THR A 149 17.08 -6.93 -2.72
CA THR A 149 17.08 -7.62 -1.44
C THR A 149 16.49 -6.71 -0.38
N GLU A 150 15.43 -7.14 0.27
CA GLU A 150 14.79 -6.43 1.37
C GLU A 150 15.22 -7.04 2.71
N HIS A 151 15.94 -6.26 3.50
CA HIS A 151 16.37 -6.62 4.85
C HIS A 151 15.41 -6.02 5.88
N VAL A 152 14.36 -6.74 6.24
CA VAL A 152 13.44 -6.31 7.30
C VAL A 152 14.17 -6.41 8.65
N SER A 153 14.29 -5.28 9.35
CA SER A 153 14.95 -5.27 10.65
C SER A 153 14.26 -6.22 11.63
N TYR A 154 15.04 -6.83 12.54
CA TYR A 154 14.53 -7.74 13.56
C TYR A 154 13.40 -7.10 14.39
N HIS A 155 13.55 -5.85 14.79
CA HIS A 155 12.53 -5.13 15.54
C HIS A 155 11.22 -5.01 14.75
N HIS A 156 11.28 -4.55 13.49
CA HIS A 156 10.10 -4.42 12.64
C HIS A 156 9.41 -5.75 12.41
N LEU A 157 10.18 -6.81 12.09
CA LEU A 157 9.66 -8.16 11.94
C LEU A 157 8.93 -8.63 13.20
N ALA A 158 9.59 -8.52 14.35
CA ALA A 158 9.06 -9.00 15.63
C ALA A 158 7.78 -8.25 16.04
N VAL A 159 7.77 -6.93 15.94
CA VAL A 159 6.64 -6.09 16.38
C VAL A 159 5.45 -6.18 15.43
N SER A 160 5.69 -6.22 14.13
CA SER A 160 4.61 -6.19 13.13
C SER A 160 4.11 -7.58 12.74
N PHE A 161 5.03 -8.49 12.37
CA PHE A 161 4.70 -9.75 11.71
C PHE A 161 4.76 -10.98 12.64
N VAL A 162 5.35 -10.87 13.83
CA VAL A 162 5.37 -11.98 14.80
C VAL A 162 4.38 -11.75 15.93
N ARG A 163 4.46 -10.59 16.59
CA ARG A 163 3.61 -10.26 17.76
C ARG A 163 2.50 -9.28 17.45
N GLY A 164 2.59 -8.56 16.33
CA GLY A 164 1.61 -7.57 15.92
C GLY A 164 0.44 -8.16 15.13
N LYS A 165 -0.42 -7.28 14.67
CA LYS A 165 -1.67 -7.63 13.96
C LYS A 165 -1.43 -8.34 12.63
N TRP A 166 -0.30 -8.14 11.97
CA TRP A 166 0.10 -8.87 10.75
C TRP A 166 0.69 -10.26 11.04
N GLY A 167 0.81 -10.67 12.30
CA GLY A 167 1.14 -12.04 12.69
C GLY A 167 -0.01 -13.04 12.55
N ASN A 168 -1.23 -12.55 12.33
CA ASN A 168 -2.43 -13.37 12.14
C ASN A 168 -2.98 -13.13 10.73
N GLU A 169 -2.87 -14.14 9.85
CA GLU A 169 -3.29 -14.05 8.46
C GLU A 169 -4.80 -13.84 8.30
N GLU A 170 -5.63 -14.44 9.14
CA GLU A 170 -7.09 -14.28 9.10
C GLU A 170 -7.51 -12.82 9.38
N LYS A 171 -6.74 -12.12 10.22
CA LYS A 171 -7.03 -10.72 10.58
C LYS A 171 -6.48 -9.72 9.58
N CYS A 172 -5.29 -9.95 9.03
CA CYS A 172 -4.66 -9.00 8.11
C CYS A 172 -4.94 -9.31 6.64
N GLY A 173 -5.30 -10.56 6.30
CA GLY A 173 -5.60 -10.99 4.93
C GLY A 173 -4.41 -10.94 3.97
N ALA A 174 -3.27 -10.38 4.39
CA ALA A 174 -2.11 -10.17 3.56
C ALA A 174 -0.89 -10.86 4.15
N PRO A 175 -0.28 -11.84 3.46
CA PRO A 175 1.00 -12.41 3.87
C PRO A 175 2.09 -11.34 3.83
N MET A 176 3.18 -11.58 4.58
CA MET A 176 4.30 -10.64 4.67
C MET A 176 4.82 -10.20 3.29
N LEU A 177 4.84 -11.10 2.31
CA LEU A 177 5.24 -10.78 0.94
C LEU A 177 4.37 -9.69 0.33
N LEU A 178 3.05 -9.78 0.46
CA LEU A 178 2.13 -8.76 -0.04
C LEU A 178 2.17 -7.50 0.83
N ALA A 179 2.13 -7.63 2.15
CA ALA A 179 2.07 -6.49 3.06
C ALA A 179 3.37 -5.66 3.09
N LYS A 180 4.53 -6.27 2.83
CA LYS A 180 5.84 -5.60 2.86
C LYS A 180 6.46 -5.44 1.48
N CYS A 181 6.61 -6.52 0.72
CA CYS A 181 7.35 -6.49 -0.54
C CYS A 181 6.56 -5.92 -1.72
N CYS A 182 5.30 -5.50 -1.51
CA CYS A 182 4.60 -4.68 -2.51
C CYS A 182 5.37 -3.39 -2.87
N HIS A 183 6.10 -2.82 -1.92
CA HIS A 183 6.98 -1.69 -2.19
C HIS A 183 8.14 -2.06 -3.11
N ASP A 184 8.76 -3.22 -2.88
CA ASP A 184 9.91 -3.69 -3.65
C ASP A 184 9.49 -4.00 -5.09
N MET A 185 8.36 -4.68 -5.26
CA MET A 185 7.78 -4.95 -6.58
C MET A 185 7.42 -3.67 -7.31
N ASP A 186 6.83 -2.72 -6.61
CA ASP A 186 6.50 -1.41 -7.16
C ASP A 186 7.74 -0.64 -7.63
N LEU A 187 8.80 -0.62 -6.82
CA LEU A 187 10.08 0.00 -7.19
C LEU A 187 10.71 -0.65 -8.42
N ILE A 188 10.77 -1.99 -8.47
CA ILE A 188 11.33 -2.71 -9.63
C ILE A 188 10.57 -2.33 -10.89
N MET A 189 9.25 -2.32 -10.84
CA MET A 189 8.40 -1.95 -11.98
C MET A 189 8.59 -0.49 -12.38
N TRP A 190 8.66 0.42 -11.42
CA TRP A 190 8.85 1.83 -11.65
C TRP A 190 10.25 2.15 -12.23
N LEU A 191 11.29 1.52 -11.72
CA LEU A 191 12.65 1.68 -12.22
C LEU A 191 12.77 1.18 -13.65
N LYS A 192 12.17 0.04 -13.99
CA LYS A 192 12.19 -0.56 -15.33
C LYS A 192 11.22 0.09 -16.33
N SER A 193 10.49 1.14 -15.96
CA SER A 193 9.56 1.85 -16.87
C SER A 193 8.43 1.00 -17.45
N GLY A 194 7.77 0.22 -16.61
CA GLY A 194 6.54 -0.51 -16.97
C GLY A 194 6.76 -1.86 -17.67
N VAL A 195 7.98 -2.30 -17.84
CA VAL A 195 8.25 -3.66 -18.33
C VAL A 195 8.23 -4.64 -17.14
N ALA A 196 7.31 -5.59 -17.16
CA ALA A 196 7.26 -6.63 -16.15
C ALA A 196 8.55 -7.48 -16.17
N PRO A 197 9.13 -7.81 -15.01
CA PRO A 197 10.23 -8.76 -14.96
C PRO A 197 9.74 -10.11 -15.50
N SER A 198 10.52 -10.72 -16.37
CA SER A 198 10.19 -12.02 -16.99
C SER A 198 10.22 -13.16 -15.97
N ALA A 199 10.97 -13.00 -14.88
CA ALA A 199 11.01 -13.91 -13.75
C ALA A 199 11.41 -13.15 -12.47
N ALA A 200 10.83 -13.52 -11.34
CA ALA A 200 11.25 -13.08 -10.01
C ALA A 200 11.50 -14.31 -9.14
N THR A 201 12.64 -14.37 -8.49
CA THR A 201 12.94 -15.40 -7.49
C THR A 201 13.05 -14.75 -6.13
N PHE A 202 12.26 -15.22 -5.19
CA PHE A 202 12.32 -14.78 -3.80
C PHE A 202 13.02 -15.86 -2.97
N SER A 203 14.04 -15.44 -2.24
CA SER A 203 14.73 -16.27 -1.27
C SER A 203 14.66 -15.60 0.09
N SER A 204 14.24 -16.34 1.11
CA SER A 204 14.32 -15.90 2.50
C SER A 204 15.42 -16.69 3.21
N THR A 205 16.46 -16.00 3.67
CA THR A 205 17.47 -16.61 4.52
C THR A 205 17.17 -16.29 5.98
N ARG A 206 17.17 -17.34 6.79
CA ARG A 206 17.01 -17.22 8.24
C ARG A 206 18.30 -16.71 8.85
N PRO A 207 18.27 -15.65 9.70
CA PRO A 207 19.43 -15.37 10.56
C PRO A 207 19.66 -16.59 11.46
N ARG A 208 20.86 -17.15 11.43
CA ARG A 208 21.25 -18.20 12.36
C ARG A 208 21.49 -17.56 13.74
N SER A 209 20.45 -17.44 14.53
CA SER A 209 20.56 -17.09 15.94
C SER A 209 20.16 -18.30 16.79
N PRO A 210 20.96 -18.73 17.74
CA PRO A 210 20.66 -19.86 18.62
C PRO A 210 19.41 -19.69 19.47
N GLN A 211 18.90 -18.49 19.62
CA GLN A 211 17.78 -18.14 20.51
C GLN A 211 16.40 -18.16 19.86
N VAL A 212 16.27 -18.47 18.56
CA VAL A 212 14.98 -18.50 17.84
C VAL A 212 14.51 -19.93 17.58
N ARG A 213 14.67 -20.85 18.54
CA ARG A 213 14.13 -22.22 18.42
C ARG A 213 12.61 -22.31 18.52
N ALA A 214 11.92 -21.30 19.03
CA ALA A 214 10.45 -21.35 19.23
C ALA A 214 9.59 -20.93 18.05
N SER A 215 10.13 -20.28 17.01
CA SER A 215 9.37 -19.77 15.88
C SER A 215 9.46 -20.64 14.60
N GLY A 216 9.98 -21.86 14.71
CA GLY A 216 10.17 -22.79 13.60
C GLY A 216 8.91 -23.30 12.94
N ALA A 217 7.76 -23.18 13.61
CA ALA A 217 6.50 -23.74 13.13
C ALA A 217 5.83 -22.91 12.01
N TRP A 218 6.03 -21.62 11.99
CA TRP A 218 5.32 -20.70 11.07
C TRP A 218 5.76 -20.83 9.60
N TRP A 219 7.06 -20.99 9.38
CA TRP A 219 7.59 -21.11 8.01
C TRP A 219 7.33 -22.48 7.41
N THR A 220 7.25 -23.53 8.24
CA THR A 220 6.93 -24.89 7.79
C THR A 220 5.44 -25.08 7.55
N ALA A 221 4.55 -24.34 8.20
CA ALA A 221 3.11 -24.43 7.97
C ALA A 221 2.69 -23.83 6.62
N ALA A 222 3.25 -22.67 6.26
CA ALA A 222 3.01 -22.06 4.94
C ALA A 222 3.54 -22.97 3.80
N SER A 223 4.69 -23.63 3.99
CA SER A 223 5.25 -24.56 3.01
C SER A 223 4.54 -25.91 2.97
N ARG A 224 3.90 -26.36 4.07
CA ARG A 224 3.21 -27.65 4.11
C ARG A 224 1.79 -27.63 3.56
N LYS A 225 1.08 -26.51 3.61
CA LYS A 225 -0.25 -26.39 2.97
C LYS A 225 -0.17 -26.36 1.45
N THR A 226 0.99 -25.99 0.88
CA THR A 226 1.25 -26.07 -0.56
C THR A 226 1.83 -27.42 -1.01
N ALA A 227 2.19 -28.32 -0.09
CA ALA A 227 2.81 -29.62 -0.41
C ALA A 227 1.81 -30.75 -0.69
N CYS A 228 0.49 -30.54 -0.59
CA CYS A 228 -0.52 -31.59 -0.79
C CYS A 228 -1.14 -31.61 -2.21
N THR A 229 -0.74 -30.71 -3.09
CA THR A 229 -0.98 -30.84 -4.54
C THR A 229 0.36 -30.59 -5.23
N ARG A 230 0.75 -31.47 -6.20
CA ARG A 230 2.01 -31.39 -6.97
C ARG A 230 2.51 -29.95 -7.07
N PRO A 231 3.76 -29.66 -6.71
CA PRO A 231 4.25 -28.29 -6.66
C PRO A 231 4.15 -27.67 -8.06
N LYS A 232 3.08 -26.93 -8.33
CA LYS A 232 3.19 -25.82 -9.26
C LYS A 232 4.24 -24.94 -8.60
N SER A 233 5.40 -24.87 -9.22
CA SER A 233 6.57 -24.21 -8.64
C SER A 233 6.16 -22.87 -8.02
N ILE A 234 6.79 -22.49 -6.91
CA ILE A 234 6.66 -21.17 -6.27
C ILE A 234 6.74 -20.04 -7.32
N THR A 235 7.43 -20.28 -8.42
CA THR A 235 7.48 -19.47 -9.64
C THR A 235 6.10 -19.17 -10.25
N SER A 236 5.10 -20.07 -10.18
CA SER A 236 3.78 -19.80 -10.76
C SER A 236 2.95 -18.85 -9.89
N THR A 237 3.04 -18.95 -8.57
CA THR A 237 2.33 -18.07 -7.64
C THR A 237 2.95 -16.66 -7.66
N ILE A 238 4.27 -16.57 -7.86
CA ILE A 238 4.98 -15.29 -7.98
C ILE A 238 4.72 -14.64 -9.34
N ARG A 239 4.60 -15.41 -10.42
CA ARG A 239 4.17 -14.89 -11.73
C ARG A 239 2.78 -14.27 -11.65
N THR A 240 1.87 -14.91 -10.94
CA THR A 240 0.50 -14.42 -10.77
C THR A 240 0.50 -13.14 -9.90
N ALA A 241 1.24 -13.12 -8.79
CA ALA A 241 1.36 -11.93 -7.95
C ALA A 241 2.11 -10.78 -8.66
N GLY A 242 3.15 -11.08 -9.44
CA GLY A 242 3.89 -10.09 -10.22
C GLY A 242 3.07 -9.52 -11.39
N ALA A 243 2.34 -10.36 -12.13
CA ALA A 243 1.41 -9.94 -13.16
C ALA A 243 0.20 -9.18 -12.58
N PHE A 244 -0.27 -9.63 -11.42
CA PHE A 244 -1.32 -9.02 -10.64
C PHE A 244 -0.96 -7.59 -10.22
N MET A 245 0.26 -7.36 -9.73
CA MET A 245 0.73 -6.03 -9.33
C MET A 245 1.09 -5.12 -10.51
N CYS A 246 1.48 -5.69 -11.64
CA CYS A 246 2.01 -4.95 -12.79
C CYS A 246 0.93 -4.45 -13.76
N GLY A 247 -0.01 -5.33 -14.16
CA GLY A 247 -0.95 -5.00 -15.25
C GLY A 247 -1.98 -3.95 -14.85
N THR A 248 -2.38 -3.91 -13.59
CA THR A 248 -3.53 -3.16 -13.11
C THR A 248 -3.18 -1.89 -12.34
N ALA A 249 -2.10 -1.89 -11.56
CA ALA A 249 -1.65 -0.67 -10.89
C ALA A 249 -1.24 0.42 -11.90
N TRP A 250 -0.81 0.02 -13.09
CA TRP A 250 -0.41 0.94 -14.15
C TRP A 250 -1.60 1.64 -14.84
N SER A 251 -2.74 0.98 -14.96
CA SER A 251 -3.95 1.58 -15.54
C SER A 251 -4.62 2.58 -14.59
N ILE A 252 -4.42 2.42 -13.28
CA ILE A 252 -4.95 3.31 -12.25
C ILE A 252 -4.05 4.54 -12.06
N TRP A 253 -2.76 4.45 -12.42
CA TRP A 253 -1.77 5.48 -12.16
C TRP A 253 -1.10 6.00 -13.44
N LYS A 254 -1.66 7.05 -14.04
CA LYS A 254 -0.95 7.90 -15.00
C LYS A 254 -0.13 8.91 -14.17
N SER A 255 1.18 8.72 -14.12
CA SER A 255 2.09 9.74 -13.59
C SER A 255 1.86 11.06 -14.36
N PRO A 256 1.74 12.20 -13.70
CA PRO A 256 1.88 13.47 -14.41
C PRO A 256 3.27 13.51 -15.05
N PRO A 257 3.42 14.05 -16.26
CA PRO A 257 4.72 14.20 -16.89
C PRO A 257 5.62 15.04 -15.97
N LEU A 258 6.84 14.54 -15.73
CA LEU A 258 7.88 15.33 -15.07
C LEU A 258 8.04 16.63 -15.86
N ARG A 259 7.75 17.77 -15.25
CA ARG A 259 8.06 19.07 -15.84
C ARG A 259 9.57 19.13 -16.03
N THR A 260 10.02 19.03 -17.26
CA THR A 260 11.38 19.37 -17.62
C THR A 260 11.61 20.83 -17.25
N ARG A 261 12.50 21.11 -16.31
CA ARG A 261 13.00 22.46 -16.10
C ARG A 261 13.76 22.81 -17.38
N SER A 262 13.20 23.71 -18.17
CA SER A 262 13.91 24.37 -19.23
C SER A 262 15.07 25.14 -18.58
N SER A 263 16.28 24.79 -18.96
CA SER A 263 17.49 25.54 -18.69
C SER A 263 17.36 26.92 -19.35
N ARG A 264 17.39 27.95 -18.54
CA ARG A 264 17.92 29.27 -18.88
C ARG A 264 18.93 29.67 -17.85
#